data_bbea2f6b6670c57341fcb9dadbe61efd
#
_entry.id   bbea2f6b6670c57341fcb9dadbe61efd
#
_cell.length_a   1.000
_cell.length_b   1.000
_cell.length_c   1.000
_cell.angle_alpha   90.00
_cell.angle_beta   90.00
_cell.angle_gamma   90.00
#
_symmetry.space_group_name_H-M   'P 1'
#
loop_
_entity.id
_entity.type
_entity.pdbx_description
1 polymer ?
#
loop_
_entity_poly.entity_id
_entity_poly.type
_entity_poly.pdbx_seq_one_letter_code
_entity_poly.pdbx_strand_id
1 'polypeptide(L)'
;MPNAQLPITKIMNHLSLKSLAFYGVAIGSVALLFKVVCAYGETSLKAAPAIAGSYRFDAKSWPECLKSDSLVLTIEQSGVYLSGNLRSGNSEADSEKIAEETPPLHGKWENQGLSLSGAVPNLTGCSDSTATGQNSSVRMRGIVDKESLKGKISLTDKAGATDFTAQKEAPPKAQKNEH
;
A
#
# COMPACT_ATOMS: atom_id res chain seq x y z
N MET A 1 -8.68 76.42 2.17
CA MET A 1 -8.36 74.95 2.04
C MET A 1 -7.96 74.51 3.40
N PRO A 2 -8.77 73.66 4.13
CA PRO A 2 -8.42 73.14 5.44
C PRO A 2 -7.61 71.86 5.31
N ASN A 3 -6.43 71.88 5.93
CA ASN A 3 -5.57 70.72 6.05
C ASN A 3 -6.24 69.68 6.98
N ALA A 4 -6.66 68.55 6.42
CA ALA A 4 -7.09 67.37 7.18
C ALA A 4 -5.83 66.59 7.65
N GLN A 5 -5.36 66.95 8.84
CA GLN A 5 -4.38 66.10 9.56
C GLN A 5 -5.12 64.91 10.16
N LEU A 6 -4.93 63.75 9.57
CA LEU A 6 -5.41 62.49 10.10
C LEU A 6 -4.69 62.17 11.44
N PRO A 7 -5.40 61.82 12.50
CA PRO A 7 -4.79 61.56 13.79
C PRO A 7 -4.13 60.15 13.78
N ILE A 8 -2.83 60.13 13.53
CA ILE A 8 -1.98 58.92 13.59
C ILE A 8 -1.85 58.37 15.03
N THR A 9 -2.26 59.14 16.03
CA THR A 9 -2.10 58.81 17.45
C THR A 9 -3.08 57.75 18.02
N LYS A 10 -4.07 57.28 17.24
CA LYS A 10 -5.09 56.36 17.76
C LYS A 10 -4.76 54.85 17.55
N ILE A 11 -3.72 54.53 16.79
CA ILE A 11 -3.38 53.15 16.46
C ILE A 11 -2.46 52.48 17.52
N MET A 12 -1.80 53.25 18.37
CA MET A 12 -0.79 52.73 19.29
C MET A 12 -1.31 52.20 20.64
N ASN A 13 -2.60 52.34 20.97
CA ASN A 13 -3.13 51.94 22.27
C ASN A 13 -3.56 50.42 22.35
N HIS A 14 -3.47 49.66 21.26
CA HIS A 14 -3.80 48.25 21.27
C HIS A 14 -2.61 47.34 21.65
N LEU A 15 -1.41 47.86 21.77
CA LEU A 15 -0.21 47.17 22.22
C LEU A 15 0.00 47.37 23.73
N SER A 16 -1.03 47.13 24.55
CA SER A 16 -0.82 47.07 25.98
C SER A 16 0.03 45.85 26.31
N LEU A 17 0.93 45.99 27.32
CA LEU A 17 1.80 44.85 27.76
C LEU A 17 1.00 43.61 28.07
N LYS A 18 -0.22 43.76 28.61
CA LYS A 18 -1.15 42.64 28.88
C LYS A 18 -1.66 41.97 27.61
N SER A 19 -1.98 42.75 26.59
CA SER A 19 -2.41 42.23 25.28
C SER A 19 -1.25 41.49 24.59
N LEU A 20 -0.04 42.03 24.62
CA LEU A 20 1.14 41.41 24.07
C LEU A 20 1.47 40.09 24.79
N ALA A 21 1.36 40.03 26.11
CA ALA A 21 1.54 38.83 26.87
C ALA A 21 0.49 37.76 26.52
N PHE A 22 -0.77 38.16 26.37
CA PHE A 22 -1.85 37.22 25.99
C PHE A 22 -1.60 36.62 24.60
N TYR A 23 -1.30 37.42 23.61
CA TYR A 23 -0.99 36.92 22.25
C TYR A 23 0.31 36.12 22.22
N GLY A 24 1.31 36.51 22.99
CA GLY A 24 2.57 35.73 23.12
C GLY A 24 2.33 34.33 23.67
N VAL A 25 1.51 34.21 24.73
CA VAL A 25 1.15 32.89 25.29
C VAL A 25 0.29 32.09 24.30
N ALA A 26 -0.69 32.73 23.66
CA ALA A 26 -1.56 32.02 22.70
C ALA A 26 -0.77 31.50 21.50
N ILE A 27 0.05 32.33 20.87
CA ILE A 27 0.88 31.93 19.73
C ILE A 27 1.95 30.92 20.15
N GLY A 28 2.59 31.13 21.30
CA GLY A 28 3.60 30.24 21.85
C GLY A 28 3.05 28.84 22.16
N SER A 29 1.83 28.75 22.70
CA SER A 29 1.19 27.45 22.98
C SER A 29 0.86 26.69 21.68
N VAL A 30 0.34 27.38 20.68
CA VAL A 30 0.06 26.76 19.35
C VAL A 30 1.36 26.27 18.70
N ALA A 31 2.40 27.11 18.70
CA ALA A 31 3.69 26.73 18.14
C ALA A 31 4.32 25.52 18.85
N LEU A 32 4.20 25.47 20.20
CA LEU A 32 4.66 24.34 20.99
C LEU A 32 3.89 23.07 20.66
N LEU A 33 2.57 23.13 20.62
CA LEU A 33 1.71 22.00 20.25
C LEU A 33 2.05 21.49 18.85
N PHE A 34 2.22 22.41 17.89
CA PHE A 34 2.60 22.04 16.53
C PHE A 34 3.95 21.31 16.49
N LYS A 35 4.97 21.82 17.19
CA LYS A 35 6.27 21.13 17.31
C LYS A 35 6.15 19.74 17.90
N VAL A 36 5.37 19.57 18.97
CA VAL A 36 5.17 18.26 19.60
C VAL A 36 4.49 17.28 18.63
N VAL A 37 3.43 17.72 17.95
CA VAL A 37 2.71 16.87 16.98
C VAL A 37 3.60 16.49 15.79
N CYS A 38 4.35 17.45 15.25
CA CYS A 38 5.29 17.17 14.16
C CYS A 38 6.40 16.18 14.58
N ALA A 39 7.01 16.40 15.75
CA ALA A 39 8.04 15.50 16.27
C ALA A 39 7.48 14.09 16.51
N TYR A 40 6.26 13.97 17.02
CA TYR A 40 5.58 12.69 17.16
C TYR A 40 5.31 12.03 15.79
N GLY A 41 4.83 12.81 14.82
CA GLY A 41 4.58 12.33 13.46
C GLY A 41 5.84 11.78 12.79
N GLU A 42 6.95 12.50 12.89
CA GLU A 42 8.22 12.09 12.29
C GLU A 42 8.83 10.84 12.93
N THR A 43 8.66 10.67 14.24
CA THR A 43 9.23 9.52 14.96
C THR A 43 8.34 8.28 14.94
N SER A 44 7.02 8.46 14.99
CA SER A 44 6.05 7.38 15.19
C SER A 44 5.31 6.96 13.92
N LEU A 45 5.13 7.87 12.96
CA LEU A 45 4.39 7.62 11.73
C LEU A 45 5.36 7.46 10.54
N LYS A 46 6.04 6.31 10.49
CA LYS A 46 6.81 5.96 9.29
C LYS A 46 5.84 5.58 8.17
N ALA A 47 5.95 6.26 7.04
CA ALA A 47 5.22 5.90 5.84
C ALA A 47 5.54 4.45 5.43
N ALA A 48 4.53 3.70 5.01
CA ALA A 48 4.74 2.37 4.44
C ALA A 48 5.64 2.50 3.19
N PRO A 49 6.60 1.59 3.00
CA PRO A 49 7.43 1.61 1.79
C PRO A 49 6.56 1.41 0.55
N ALA A 50 6.94 1.99 -0.57
CA ALA A 50 6.24 1.82 -1.84
C ALA A 50 6.54 0.42 -2.40
N ILE A 51 5.61 -0.51 -2.20
CA ILE A 51 5.73 -1.90 -2.66
C ILE A 51 4.83 -2.22 -3.85
N ALA A 52 4.07 -1.26 -4.34
CA ALA A 52 3.24 -1.44 -5.52
C ALA A 52 4.05 -1.91 -6.73
N GLY A 53 3.46 -2.78 -7.54
CA GLY A 53 4.08 -3.33 -8.75
C GLY A 53 3.74 -4.79 -8.99
N SER A 54 4.27 -5.34 -10.07
CA SER A 54 4.11 -6.74 -10.45
C SER A 54 5.30 -7.57 -9.97
N TYR A 55 5.01 -8.70 -9.37
CA TYR A 55 5.99 -9.63 -8.82
C TYR A 55 5.81 -11.00 -9.47
N ARG A 56 6.83 -11.48 -10.18
CA ARG A 56 6.85 -12.80 -10.80
C ARG A 56 7.42 -13.81 -9.82
N PHE A 57 6.68 -14.91 -9.61
CA PHE A 57 7.10 -15.99 -8.73
C PHE A 57 8.08 -16.94 -9.42
N ASP A 58 9.04 -17.44 -8.63
CA ASP A 58 9.87 -18.57 -9.06
C ASP A 58 9.08 -19.88 -8.84
N ALA A 59 8.65 -20.48 -9.94
CA ALA A 59 7.82 -21.68 -9.93
C ALA A 59 8.48 -22.92 -9.28
N LYS A 60 9.80 -22.88 -9.02
CA LYS A 60 10.54 -24.02 -8.43
C LYS A 60 10.15 -24.33 -6.99
N SER A 61 9.65 -23.36 -6.26
CA SER A 61 9.31 -23.49 -4.83
C SER A 61 7.85 -23.85 -4.57
N TRP A 62 7.03 -24.04 -5.59
CA TRP A 62 5.59 -24.21 -5.44
C TRP A 62 5.15 -25.66 -5.39
N PRO A 63 4.04 -25.98 -4.67
CA PRO A 63 3.40 -27.30 -4.72
C PRO A 63 3.08 -27.68 -6.16
N GLU A 64 3.09 -28.98 -6.46
CA GLU A 64 2.88 -29.48 -7.84
C GLU A 64 1.60 -28.98 -8.51
N CYS A 65 0.58 -28.74 -7.72
CA CYS A 65 -0.69 -28.19 -8.21
C CYS A 65 -0.62 -26.72 -8.67
N LEU A 66 0.42 -25.98 -8.26
CA LEU A 66 0.66 -24.58 -8.61
C LEU A 66 1.86 -24.43 -9.55
N LYS A 67 2.47 -25.55 -9.96
CA LYS A 67 3.63 -25.54 -10.86
C LYS A 67 3.31 -25.22 -12.32
N SER A 68 2.03 -25.10 -12.67
CA SER A 68 1.66 -24.65 -14.01
C SER A 68 1.96 -23.18 -14.11
N ASP A 69 2.97 -22.86 -14.90
CA ASP A 69 3.27 -21.56 -15.46
C ASP A 69 3.64 -20.43 -14.46
N SER A 70 4.44 -19.50 -14.90
CA SER A 70 4.86 -18.34 -14.14
C SER A 70 3.66 -17.60 -13.55
N LEU A 71 3.53 -17.55 -12.21
CA LEU A 71 2.52 -16.74 -11.55
C LEU A 71 3.02 -15.32 -11.37
N VAL A 72 2.13 -14.36 -11.54
CA VAL A 72 2.41 -12.93 -11.35
C VAL A 72 1.40 -12.37 -10.34
N LEU A 73 1.92 -11.77 -9.28
CA LEU A 73 1.15 -11.02 -8.29
C LEU A 73 1.30 -9.53 -8.58
N THR A 74 0.24 -8.89 -8.97
CA THR A 74 0.20 -7.42 -9.08
C THR A 74 -0.30 -6.85 -7.77
N ILE A 75 0.47 -5.96 -7.14
CA ILE A 75 0.13 -5.28 -5.90
C ILE A 75 -0.15 -3.82 -6.19
N GLU A 76 -1.31 -3.36 -5.75
CA GLU A 76 -1.69 -1.97 -5.66
C GLU A 76 -1.69 -1.54 -4.20
N GLN A 77 -1.26 -0.30 -3.92
CA GLN A 77 -1.09 0.19 -2.57
C GLN A 77 -1.74 1.55 -2.37
N SER A 78 -2.52 1.67 -1.31
CA SER A 78 -3.08 2.92 -0.82
C SER A 78 -2.74 3.10 0.67
N GLY A 79 -1.64 3.81 0.93
CA GLY A 79 -1.09 3.93 2.28
C GLY A 79 -0.63 2.58 2.83
N VAL A 80 -1.25 2.11 3.92
CA VAL A 80 -0.98 0.79 4.51
C VAL A 80 -1.87 -0.32 3.93
N TYR A 81 -2.90 0.02 3.16
CA TYR A 81 -3.81 -0.97 2.56
C TYR A 81 -3.26 -1.46 1.23
N LEU A 82 -3.42 -2.76 1.02
CA LEU A 82 -2.93 -3.46 -0.16
C LEU A 82 -4.09 -4.17 -0.85
N SER A 83 -4.11 -4.09 -2.17
CA SER A 83 -4.92 -4.92 -3.04
C SER A 83 -3.97 -5.73 -3.93
N GLY A 84 -4.22 -7.01 -4.11
CA GLY A 84 -3.38 -7.89 -4.91
C GLY A 84 -4.22 -8.67 -5.91
N ASN A 85 -3.70 -8.84 -7.12
CA ASN A 85 -4.28 -9.73 -8.12
C ASN A 85 -3.26 -10.80 -8.50
N LEU A 86 -3.62 -12.08 -8.33
CA LEU A 86 -2.77 -13.22 -8.66
C LEU A 86 -3.25 -13.85 -9.96
N ARG A 87 -2.39 -13.86 -10.98
CA ARG A 87 -2.72 -14.37 -12.31
C ARG A 87 -1.61 -15.27 -12.87
N SER A 88 -1.96 -16.13 -13.83
CA SER A 88 -0.97 -16.88 -14.63
C SER A 88 -0.25 -15.96 -15.59
N GLY A 89 1.07 -16.04 -15.68
CA GLY A 89 1.91 -15.19 -16.52
C GLY A 89 1.83 -15.49 -18.02
N ASN A 90 1.16 -16.57 -18.44
CA ASN A 90 1.06 -16.96 -19.84
C ASN A 90 -0.12 -16.33 -20.60
N SER A 91 -0.97 -15.55 -19.93
CA SER A 91 -2.16 -14.95 -20.51
C SER A 91 -1.99 -13.45 -20.75
N GLU A 92 -1.03 -13.06 -21.60
CA GLU A 92 -0.91 -11.64 -22.00
C GLU A 92 -2.09 -11.15 -22.85
N ALA A 93 -2.76 -12.05 -23.58
CA ALA A 93 -3.87 -11.69 -24.48
C ALA A 93 -5.22 -11.42 -23.80
N ASP A 94 -5.42 -11.92 -22.57
CA ASP A 94 -6.69 -11.81 -21.84
C ASP A 94 -6.61 -10.94 -20.59
N SER A 95 -5.54 -10.17 -20.44
CA SER A 95 -5.18 -9.48 -19.20
C SER A 95 -6.25 -8.50 -18.70
N GLU A 96 -6.99 -7.83 -19.58
CA GLU A 96 -8.02 -6.86 -19.19
C GLU A 96 -9.33 -7.53 -18.75
N LYS A 97 -9.74 -8.61 -19.42
CA LYS A 97 -11.00 -9.30 -19.09
C LYS A 97 -10.91 -10.15 -17.83
N ILE A 98 -9.76 -10.78 -17.60
CA ILE A 98 -9.54 -11.64 -16.42
C ILE A 98 -9.37 -10.80 -15.14
N ALA A 99 -8.86 -9.59 -15.23
CA ALA A 99 -8.72 -8.70 -14.07
C ALA A 99 -10.08 -8.27 -13.49
N GLU A 100 -11.12 -8.24 -14.30
CA GLU A 100 -12.47 -7.85 -13.89
C GLU A 100 -13.24 -9.01 -13.21
N GLU A 101 -12.88 -10.26 -13.51
CA GLU A 101 -13.56 -11.45 -13.00
C GLU A 101 -12.87 -12.09 -11.78
N THR A 102 -11.61 -11.76 -11.50
CA THR A 102 -10.87 -12.37 -10.39
C THR A 102 -11.00 -11.52 -9.14
N PRO A 103 -11.60 -12.01 -8.05
CA PRO A 103 -11.70 -11.24 -6.83
C PRO A 103 -10.29 -10.89 -6.31
N PRO A 104 -10.04 -9.63 -5.96
CA PRO A 104 -8.73 -9.21 -5.51
C PRO A 104 -8.41 -9.79 -4.12
N LEU A 105 -7.12 -10.04 -3.89
CA LEU A 105 -6.60 -10.28 -2.56
C LEU A 105 -6.55 -8.93 -1.83
N HIS A 106 -7.02 -8.89 -0.60
CA HIS A 106 -6.98 -7.71 0.25
C HIS A 106 -6.05 -7.90 1.42
N GLY A 107 -5.42 -6.82 1.85
CA GLY A 107 -4.53 -6.89 3.00
C GLY A 107 -3.94 -5.56 3.43
N LYS A 108 -2.87 -5.68 4.21
CA LYS A 108 -2.21 -4.52 4.82
C LYS A 108 -0.70 -4.72 4.90
N TRP A 109 -0.02 -3.59 4.93
CA TRP A 109 1.37 -3.49 5.33
C TRP A 109 1.45 -3.23 6.84
N GLU A 110 1.95 -4.19 7.60
CA GLU A 110 2.12 -4.10 9.05
C GLU A 110 3.43 -4.77 9.48
N ASN A 111 4.08 -4.26 10.52
CA ASN A 111 5.29 -4.85 11.10
C ASN A 111 6.39 -5.16 10.06
N GLN A 112 6.63 -4.24 9.12
CA GLN A 112 7.62 -4.37 8.04
C GLN A 112 7.34 -5.53 7.05
N GLY A 113 6.11 -6.00 7.01
CA GLY A 113 5.66 -7.06 6.13
C GLY A 113 4.31 -6.82 5.51
N LEU A 114 4.02 -7.52 4.44
CA LEU A 114 2.70 -7.55 3.83
C LEU A 114 1.92 -8.77 4.29
N SER A 115 0.62 -8.61 4.40
CA SER A 115 -0.34 -9.69 4.58
C SER A 115 -1.47 -9.50 3.58
N LEU A 116 -1.67 -10.48 2.69
CA LEU A 116 -2.76 -10.51 1.70
C LEU A 116 -3.59 -11.76 1.90
N SER A 117 -4.90 -11.67 1.72
CA SER A 117 -5.80 -12.82 1.73
C SER A 117 -7.00 -12.59 0.81
N GLY A 118 -7.50 -13.68 0.23
CA GLY A 118 -8.68 -13.63 -0.64
C GLY A 118 -8.91 -14.95 -1.34
N ALA A 119 -9.99 -15.01 -2.11
CA ALA A 119 -10.32 -16.18 -2.92
C ALA A 119 -9.60 -16.10 -4.27
N VAL A 120 -9.06 -17.22 -4.73
CA VAL A 120 -8.43 -17.33 -6.05
C VAL A 120 -9.12 -18.44 -6.83
N PRO A 121 -10.01 -18.09 -7.77
CA PRO A 121 -10.87 -19.06 -8.45
C PRO A 121 -10.10 -20.02 -9.37
N ASN A 122 -8.93 -19.65 -9.86
CA ASN A 122 -8.18 -20.43 -10.86
C ASN A 122 -7.13 -21.39 -10.28
N LEU A 123 -7.13 -21.63 -8.96
CA LEU A 123 -6.28 -22.62 -8.33
C LEU A 123 -6.96 -24.00 -8.17
N THR A 124 -7.87 -24.32 -9.05
CA THR A 124 -8.69 -25.55 -8.99
C THR A 124 -7.88 -26.86 -9.02
N GLY A 125 -6.64 -26.82 -9.51
CA GLY A 125 -5.74 -27.99 -9.50
C GLY A 125 -5.18 -28.37 -8.12
N CYS A 126 -5.37 -27.53 -7.09
CA CYS A 126 -4.88 -27.76 -5.73
C CYS A 126 -5.94 -28.30 -4.78
N SER A 127 -7.18 -28.39 -5.22
CA SER A 127 -8.31 -28.87 -4.43
C SER A 127 -8.45 -30.37 -4.61
N ASP A 128 -8.20 -31.17 -3.57
CA ASP A 128 -8.46 -32.61 -3.55
C ASP A 128 -9.97 -32.95 -3.42
N SER A 129 -10.81 -31.93 -3.37
CA SER A 129 -12.23 -32.11 -3.14
C SER A 129 -13.02 -32.13 -4.44
N THR A 130 -13.75 -33.18 -4.65
CA THR A 130 -14.86 -33.37 -5.59
C THR A 130 -16.03 -32.37 -5.37
N ALA A 131 -15.83 -31.33 -4.58
CA ALA A 131 -16.82 -30.30 -4.28
C ALA A 131 -16.77 -29.23 -5.35
N THR A 132 -17.67 -29.33 -6.31
CA THR A 132 -18.00 -28.32 -7.32
C THR A 132 -18.19 -26.94 -6.66
N GLY A 133 -17.30 -25.98 -6.99
CA GLY A 133 -17.58 -24.56 -6.79
C GLY A 133 -17.01 -23.90 -5.53
N GLN A 134 -16.10 -24.51 -4.76
CA GLN A 134 -15.46 -23.81 -3.65
C GLN A 134 -14.22 -23.06 -4.11
N ASN A 135 -14.27 -21.74 -4.02
CA ASN A 135 -13.13 -20.87 -4.21
C ASN A 135 -12.08 -21.13 -3.11
N SER A 136 -10.90 -21.62 -3.48
CA SER A 136 -9.80 -21.78 -2.52
C SER A 136 -9.39 -20.42 -1.98
N SER A 137 -9.37 -20.26 -0.67
CA SER A 137 -8.89 -19.04 -0.04
C SER A 137 -7.37 -19.11 0.16
N VAL A 138 -6.69 -18.10 -0.29
CA VAL A 138 -5.24 -17.95 -0.18
C VAL A 138 -4.89 -16.90 0.87
N ARG A 139 -3.91 -17.19 1.68
CA ARG A 139 -3.29 -16.23 2.60
C ARG A 139 -1.80 -16.16 2.34
N MET A 140 -1.30 -14.97 2.08
CA MET A 140 0.10 -14.68 1.84
C MET A 140 0.64 -13.76 2.92
N ARG A 141 1.82 -14.05 3.42
CA ARG A 141 2.57 -13.16 4.31
C ARG A 141 4.00 -13.09 3.82
N GLY A 142 4.55 -11.88 3.73
CA GLY A 142 5.90 -11.72 3.22
C GLY A 142 6.53 -10.39 3.58
N ILE A 143 7.81 -10.32 3.30
CA ILE A 143 8.62 -9.09 3.41
C ILE A 143 9.13 -8.72 2.02
N VAL A 144 9.18 -7.44 1.75
CA VAL A 144 9.78 -6.92 0.53
C VAL A 144 11.17 -6.40 0.86
N ASP A 145 12.17 -6.96 0.21
CA ASP A 145 13.56 -6.53 0.27
C ASP A 145 13.97 -6.04 -1.13
N LYS A 146 14.05 -4.70 -1.28
CA LYS A 146 14.33 -4.01 -2.55
C LYS A 146 13.35 -4.42 -3.66
N GLU A 147 13.75 -5.34 -4.54
CA GLU A 147 12.97 -5.82 -5.68
C GLU A 147 12.49 -7.27 -5.50
N SER A 148 12.74 -7.86 -4.35
CA SER A 148 12.38 -9.24 -4.03
C SER A 148 11.31 -9.28 -2.96
N LEU A 149 10.25 -10.05 -3.20
CA LEU A 149 9.21 -10.38 -2.24
C LEU A 149 9.44 -11.84 -1.80
N LYS A 150 9.68 -12.04 -0.51
CA LYS A 150 9.86 -13.37 0.09
C LYS A 150 8.85 -13.59 1.18
N GLY A 151 8.30 -14.80 1.27
CA GLY A 151 7.30 -15.07 2.28
C GLY A 151 6.76 -16.47 2.25
N LYS A 152 5.58 -16.61 2.88
CA LYS A 152 4.84 -17.85 2.97
C LYS A 152 3.45 -17.68 2.40
N ILE A 153 3.02 -18.69 1.65
CA ILE A 153 1.66 -18.81 1.14
C ILE A 153 1.01 -20.02 1.77
N SER A 154 -0.22 -19.89 2.20
CA SER A 154 -1.05 -20.98 2.71
C SER A 154 -2.39 -20.98 1.99
N LEU A 155 -2.87 -22.17 1.64
CA LEU A 155 -4.23 -22.39 1.15
C LEU A 155 -5.07 -22.87 2.33
N THR A 156 -6.32 -22.42 2.41
CA THR A 156 -7.21 -22.77 3.53
C THR A 156 -7.51 -24.27 3.55
N ASP A 157 -7.50 -24.92 2.39
CA ASP A 157 -7.87 -26.33 2.23
C ASP A 157 -6.69 -27.29 2.45
N LYS A 158 -5.46 -26.79 2.62
CA LYS A 158 -4.28 -27.62 2.88
C LYS A 158 -3.58 -27.17 4.16
N ALA A 159 -3.32 -28.15 5.03
CA ALA A 159 -2.49 -27.95 6.20
C ALA A 159 -1.03 -27.73 5.74
N GLY A 160 -0.54 -26.50 5.91
CA GLY A 160 0.85 -26.16 5.62
C GLY A 160 0.97 -24.79 4.95
N ALA A 161 2.14 -24.19 5.13
CA ALA A 161 2.53 -22.97 4.43
C ALA A 161 3.77 -23.29 3.58
N THR A 162 3.76 -22.86 2.34
CA THR A 162 4.87 -23.03 1.40
C THR A 162 5.64 -21.72 1.31
N ASP A 163 6.96 -21.79 1.36
CA ASP A 163 7.82 -20.64 1.14
C ASP A 163 7.81 -20.24 -0.34
N PHE A 164 7.81 -18.94 -0.60
CA PHE A 164 7.90 -18.41 -1.95
C PHE A 164 8.90 -17.26 -2.05
N THR A 165 9.42 -17.08 -3.26
CA THR A 165 10.20 -15.91 -3.65
C THR A 165 9.66 -15.40 -4.97
N ALA A 166 9.45 -14.08 -5.04
CA ALA A 166 9.02 -13.40 -6.26
C ALA A 166 9.93 -12.21 -6.54
N GLN A 167 10.20 -11.93 -7.80
CA GLN A 167 11.01 -10.81 -8.26
C GLN A 167 10.11 -9.73 -8.83
N LYS A 168 10.38 -8.48 -8.49
CA LYS A 168 9.65 -7.34 -9.04
C LYS A 168 9.97 -7.18 -10.51
N GLU A 169 8.95 -7.11 -11.34
CA GLU A 169 9.11 -6.86 -12.77
C GLU A 169 9.34 -5.37 -13.02
N ALA A 170 10.20 -5.07 -13.96
CA ALA A 170 10.33 -3.69 -14.44
C ALA A 170 9.00 -3.24 -15.07
N PRO A 171 8.55 -2.00 -14.82
CA PRO A 171 7.35 -1.50 -15.48
C PRO A 171 7.49 -1.61 -16.99
N PRO A 172 6.42 -2.00 -17.71
CA PRO A 172 6.44 -2.05 -19.15
C PRO A 172 6.86 -0.68 -19.68
N LYS A 173 7.85 -0.65 -20.57
CA LYS A 173 8.28 0.59 -21.21
C LYS A 173 7.07 1.15 -21.94
N ALA A 174 6.60 2.35 -21.52
CA ALA A 174 5.54 3.05 -22.22
C ALA A 174 5.95 3.16 -23.71
N GLN A 175 5.21 2.52 -24.58
CA GLN A 175 5.36 2.72 -26.02
C GLN A 175 5.00 4.18 -26.28
N LYS A 176 6.00 4.94 -26.66
CA LYS A 176 5.84 6.34 -27.10
C LYS A 176 5.06 6.26 -28.42
N ASN A 177 3.76 6.46 -28.35
CA ASN A 177 2.97 6.66 -29.55
C ASN A 177 3.43 7.99 -30.14
N GLU A 178 4.29 7.93 -31.16
CA GLU A 178 4.55 9.05 -32.04
C GLU A 178 3.28 9.24 -32.89
N HIS A 179 2.57 10.32 -32.61
CA HIS A 179 1.58 10.93 -33.50
C HIS A 179 2.23 12.08 -34.24
#